data_e56cb5e68d95f362c4305f7f9a49a712
#
_entry.id   e56cb5e68d95f362c4305f7f9a49a712
#
_cell.length_a   1.000
_cell.length_b   1.000
_cell.length_c   1.000
_cell.angle_alpha   90.00
_cell.angle_beta   90.00
_cell.angle_gamma   90.00
#
_symmetry.space_group_name_H-M   'P 1'
#
loop_
_entity.id
_entity.type
_entity.pdbx_description
1 polymer ?
#
loop_
_entity_poly.entity_id
_entity_poly.type
_entity_poly.pdbx_seq_one_letter_code
_entity_poly.pdbx_strand_id
1 'polypeptide(L)'
;MRRRGEGGTPPIGIPVAVATPPRAPSSDVPLSGDPAGAVPARLGLLPPPEEPDALEAWYLNRAPYDRGPLAGATWQGELDRAVLWLDALPFEGRIVELGAGIGFWTVLLASRGEVSAYDAREDRLTRARQRLLAHGMKAHLHPRVLLEGAEGAPAGLLLLPFLLSQLAAEPRARQVEVAHSWLDKGGRLAIIDLAPPNLDPATLEQATSEMLGAKFSGIRSEPLGRHLVLIDALAR
;
A
#
# COMPACT_ATOMS: atom_id res chain seq x y z
N MET A 1 -18.29 46.82 20.08
CA MET A 1 -16.97 46.21 20.28
C MET A 1 -17.17 44.81 20.85
N ARG A 2 -17.22 43.80 20.01
CA ARG A 2 -17.34 42.38 20.44
C ARG A 2 -16.19 41.60 19.81
N ARG A 3 -15.35 41.04 20.67
CA ARG A 3 -14.18 40.20 20.29
C ARG A 3 -14.69 38.85 19.78
N ARG A 4 -14.24 38.42 18.60
CA ARG A 4 -14.43 37.06 18.07
C ARG A 4 -13.39 36.16 18.69
N GLY A 5 -13.83 35.06 19.29
CA GLY A 5 -12.97 34.01 19.80
C GLY A 5 -12.40 33.18 18.67
N GLU A 6 -11.12 32.96 18.70
CA GLU A 6 -10.39 32.02 17.84
C GLU A 6 -10.69 30.58 18.29
N GLY A 7 -11.38 29.85 17.42
CA GLY A 7 -11.59 28.40 17.58
C GLY A 7 -10.40 27.64 17.01
N GLY A 8 -9.47 27.26 17.87
CA GLY A 8 -8.42 26.31 17.49
C GLY A 8 -8.99 24.91 17.30
N THR A 9 -8.75 24.33 16.15
CA THR A 9 -9.06 22.94 15.84
C THR A 9 -8.09 22.04 16.62
N PRO A 10 -8.58 21.04 17.39
CA PRO A 10 -7.67 20.11 18.09
C PRO A 10 -7.02 19.14 17.07
N PRO A 11 -5.79 18.68 17.33
CA PRO A 11 -5.12 17.71 16.49
C PRO A 11 -5.87 16.37 16.55
N ILE A 12 -6.04 15.75 15.38
CA ILE A 12 -6.64 14.41 15.24
C ILE A 12 -5.64 13.40 15.82
N GLY A 13 -5.78 13.11 17.11
CA GLY A 13 -5.10 12.00 17.76
C GLY A 13 -5.79 10.68 17.39
N ILE A 14 -5.07 9.80 16.73
CA ILE A 14 -5.53 8.42 16.48
C ILE A 14 -5.55 7.72 17.87
N PRO A 15 -6.70 7.24 18.36
CA PRO A 15 -6.72 6.53 19.63
C PRO A 15 -6.07 5.15 19.46
N VAL A 16 -4.87 5.00 19.99
CA VAL A 16 -4.26 3.67 20.20
C VAL A 16 -4.92 3.06 21.42
N ALA A 17 -5.80 2.10 21.20
CA ALA A 17 -6.35 1.28 22.28
C ALA A 17 -5.23 0.36 22.80
N VAL A 18 -4.70 0.68 23.97
CA VAL A 18 -3.77 -0.19 24.71
C VAL A 18 -4.60 -1.32 25.34
N ALA A 19 -4.56 -2.48 24.69
CA ALA A 19 -5.09 -3.71 25.26
C ALA A 19 -4.03 -4.35 26.16
N THR A 20 -4.39 -4.59 27.42
CA THR A 20 -3.57 -5.31 28.41
C THR A 20 -3.36 -6.76 27.95
N PRO A 21 -2.13 -7.29 27.94
CA PRO A 21 -1.88 -8.64 27.46
C PRO A 21 -2.38 -9.68 28.48
N PRO A 22 -2.97 -10.80 28.05
CA PRO A 22 -3.29 -11.91 28.91
C PRO A 22 -2.01 -12.65 29.32
N ARG A 23 -2.02 -13.11 30.60
CA ARG A 23 -0.94 -13.85 31.25
C ARG A 23 -0.66 -15.17 30.53
N ALA A 24 0.60 -15.42 30.21
CA ALA A 24 1.04 -16.64 29.54
C ALA A 24 0.83 -17.90 30.40
N PRO A 25 0.38 -19.02 29.82
CA PRO A 25 0.45 -20.33 30.45
C PRO A 25 1.88 -20.89 30.33
N SER A 26 2.32 -21.50 31.44
CA SER A 26 3.57 -22.26 31.52
C SER A 26 3.48 -23.51 30.60
N SER A 27 4.45 -23.70 29.72
CA SER A 27 4.54 -24.91 28.91
C SER A 27 5.88 -25.60 29.11
N ASP A 28 5.85 -26.73 29.80
CA ASP A 28 6.83 -27.79 29.61
C ASP A 28 6.36 -28.66 28.45
N VAL A 29 7.03 -28.56 27.30
CA VAL A 29 6.89 -29.50 26.19
C VAL A 29 8.29 -29.91 25.73
N PRO A 30 8.60 -31.23 25.65
CA PRO A 30 9.92 -31.71 25.29
C PRO A 30 10.22 -31.49 23.81
N LEU A 31 11.38 -30.90 23.54
CA LEU A 31 11.94 -30.77 22.21
C LEU A 31 12.47 -32.14 21.73
N SER A 32 11.76 -32.77 20.80
CA SER A 32 12.35 -33.84 20.00
C SER A 32 11.78 -33.78 18.58
N GLY A 33 12.66 -33.61 17.60
CA GLY A 33 12.34 -33.73 16.19
C GLY A 33 13.00 -32.66 15.35
N ASP A 34 14.22 -32.96 14.91
CA ASP A 34 14.94 -32.22 13.87
C ASP A 34 14.28 -32.48 12.51
N PRO A 35 13.66 -31.53 11.81
CA PRO A 35 13.37 -31.67 10.41
C PRO A 35 14.45 -30.96 9.60
N ALA A 36 15.39 -31.75 9.07
CA ALA A 36 16.25 -31.30 7.99
C ALA A 36 15.40 -30.67 6.87
N GLY A 37 15.60 -29.37 6.61
CA GLY A 37 15.00 -28.71 5.46
C GLY A 37 14.24 -27.41 5.71
N ALA A 38 14.26 -26.83 6.90
CA ALA A 38 13.73 -25.49 7.10
C ALA A 38 14.62 -24.48 6.36
N VAL A 39 14.18 -24.09 5.16
CA VAL A 39 14.67 -22.87 4.50
C VAL A 39 14.49 -21.74 5.52
N PRO A 40 15.55 -20.99 5.89
CA PRO A 40 15.39 -19.89 6.82
C PRO A 40 14.33 -18.97 6.24
N ALA A 41 13.26 -18.77 6.99
CA ALA A 41 12.21 -17.83 6.64
C ALA A 41 12.87 -16.50 6.33
N ARG A 42 12.87 -16.09 5.05
CA ARG A 42 13.34 -14.77 4.61
C ARG A 42 12.36 -13.77 5.21
N LEU A 43 12.70 -13.30 6.38
CA LEU A 43 11.90 -12.40 7.18
C LEU A 43 11.52 -11.18 6.34
N GLY A 44 10.27 -11.03 6.02
CA GLY A 44 9.71 -9.78 5.55
C GLY A 44 9.31 -9.66 4.09
N LEU A 45 9.51 -10.67 3.24
CA LEU A 45 9.25 -10.55 1.78
C LEU A 45 8.16 -11.49 1.27
N LEU A 46 7.27 -11.95 2.12
CA LEU A 46 6.09 -12.68 1.65
C LEU A 46 5.15 -11.69 0.96
N PRO A 47 4.64 -12.02 -0.25
CA PRO A 47 3.66 -11.21 -0.92
C PRO A 47 2.40 -11.04 -0.05
N PRO A 48 1.64 -9.96 -0.24
CA PRO A 48 0.37 -9.79 0.45
C PRO A 48 -0.54 -11.00 0.18
N PRO A 49 -1.16 -11.58 1.22
CA PRO A 49 -2.06 -12.72 1.05
C PRO A 49 -3.36 -12.30 0.36
N GLU A 50 -4.05 -13.27 -0.22
CA GLU A 50 -5.29 -12.99 -0.95
C GLU A 50 -6.49 -12.77 -0.01
N GLU A 51 -6.60 -13.54 1.08
CA GLU A 51 -7.74 -13.47 1.99
C GLU A 51 -7.78 -12.19 2.80
N PRO A 52 -8.96 -11.53 2.98
CA PRO A 52 -9.06 -10.23 3.64
C PRO A 52 -8.52 -10.19 5.07
N ASP A 53 -8.83 -11.20 5.90
CA ASP A 53 -8.36 -11.26 7.28
C ASP A 53 -6.85 -11.52 7.37
N ALA A 54 -6.32 -12.35 6.46
CA ALA A 54 -4.90 -12.59 6.35
C ALA A 54 -4.16 -11.33 5.85
N LEU A 55 -4.74 -10.61 4.91
CA LEU A 55 -4.20 -9.33 4.42
C LEU A 55 -4.18 -8.26 5.53
N GLU A 56 -5.22 -8.19 6.35
CA GLU A 56 -5.23 -7.30 7.51
C GLU A 56 -4.14 -7.70 8.53
N ALA A 57 -4.00 -8.98 8.83
CA ALA A 57 -2.93 -9.48 9.70
C ALA A 57 -1.53 -9.17 9.14
N TRP A 58 -1.36 -9.25 7.82
CA TRP A 58 -0.11 -8.93 7.13
C TRP A 58 0.27 -7.45 7.28
N TYR A 59 -0.68 -6.51 7.07
CA TYR A 59 -0.44 -5.08 7.30
C TYR A 59 -0.10 -4.79 8.76
N LEU A 60 -0.82 -5.38 9.70
CA LEU A 60 -0.69 -5.11 11.13
C LEU A 60 0.38 -5.97 11.84
N ASN A 61 1.16 -6.75 11.09
CA ASN A 61 2.17 -7.67 11.63
C ASN A 61 1.62 -8.61 12.70
N ARG A 62 0.43 -9.17 12.47
CA ARG A 62 -0.19 -10.17 13.35
C ARG A 62 0.15 -11.58 12.91
N ALA A 63 -0.02 -12.55 13.82
CA ALA A 63 0.14 -13.96 13.46
C ALA A 63 -0.74 -14.35 12.25
N PRO A 64 -0.26 -15.15 11.29
CA PRO A 64 1.05 -15.83 11.20
C PRO A 64 2.18 -14.96 10.64
N TYR A 65 1.94 -13.66 10.39
CA TYR A 65 2.90 -12.73 9.77
C TYR A 65 3.76 -11.98 10.78
N ASP A 66 3.72 -12.37 12.06
CA ASP A 66 4.53 -11.77 13.11
C ASP A 66 6.04 -11.91 12.80
N ARG A 67 6.64 -10.79 12.48
CA ARG A 67 8.06 -10.65 12.15
C ARG A 67 8.94 -10.48 13.40
N GLY A 68 8.32 -10.60 14.58
CA GLY A 68 8.94 -10.26 15.85
C GLY A 68 8.98 -8.74 16.11
N PRO A 69 9.24 -8.34 17.38
CA PRO A 69 9.03 -6.95 17.80
C PRO A 69 9.88 -5.93 17.05
N LEU A 70 11.16 -6.24 16.77
CA LEU A 70 12.05 -5.31 16.06
C LEU A 70 11.72 -5.21 14.57
N ALA A 71 11.47 -6.34 13.89
CA ALA A 71 11.12 -6.35 12.49
C ALA A 71 9.71 -5.80 12.26
N GLY A 72 8.76 -6.06 13.18
CA GLY A 72 7.44 -5.48 13.16
C GLY A 72 7.45 -3.96 13.33
N ALA A 73 8.23 -3.43 14.26
CA ALA A 73 8.41 -1.99 14.43
C ALA A 73 9.01 -1.34 13.17
N THR A 74 9.98 -2.00 12.52
CA THR A 74 10.55 -1.53 11.25
C THR A 74 9.47 -1.51 10.15
N TRP A 75 8.69 -2.58 10.01
CA TRP A 75 7.60 -2.67 9.05
C TRP A 75 6.55 -1.55 9.23
N GLN A 76 6.07 -1.34 10.46
CA GLN A 76 5.11 -0.27 10.74
C GLN A 76 5.71 1.12 10.45
N GLY A 77 6.97 1.35 10.86
CA GLY A 77 7.65 2.61 10.57
C GLY A 77 7.89 2.85 9.07
N GLU A 78 8.03 1.80 8.25
CA GLU A 78 8.08 1.93 6.79
C GLU A 78 6.70 2.27 6.22
N LEU A 79 5.63 1.60 6.68
CA LEU A 79 4.26 1.94 6.29
C LEU A 79 3.89 3.39 6.66
N ASP A 80 4.22 3.84 7.87
CA ASP A 80 3.97 5.21 8.30
C ASP A 80 4.68 6.24 7.41
N ARG A 81 5.93 5.98 7.04
CA ARG A 81 6.68 6.83 6.11
C ARG A 81 6.09 6.79 4.70
N ALA A 82 5.62 5.64 4.23
CA ALA A 82 4.94 5.53 2.94
C ALA A 82 3.62 6.32 2.94
N VAL A 83 2.87 6.33 4.05
CA VAL A 83 1.70 7.18 4.25
C VAL A 83 2.06 8.65 4.12
N LEU A 84 3.10 9.11 4.84
CA LEU A 84 3.56 10.51 4.79
C LEU A 84 4.05 10.89 3.39
N TRP A 85 4.78 10.00 2.72
CA TRP A 85 5.23 10.22 1.36
C TRP A 85 4.05 10.36 0.39
N LEU A 86 3.08 9.44 0.44
CA LEU A 86 1.90 9.49 -0.42
C LEU A 86 1.06 10.75 -0.15
N ASP A 87 0.94 11.15 1.13
CA ASP A 87 0.21 12.36 1.52
C ASP A 87 0.87 13.65 1.00
N ALA A 88 2.19 13.66 0.89
CA ALA A 88 2.95 14.80 0.39
C ALA A 88 2.98 14.93 -1.15
N LEU A 89 2.55 13.91 -1.91
CA LEU A 89 2.57 13.97 -3.37
C LEU A 89 1.56 15.00 -3.89
N PRO A 90 2.00 15.99 -4.69
CA PRO A 90 1.08 16.94 -5.30
C PRO A 90 0.33 16.28 -6.47
N PHE A 91 -0.96 16.54 -6.55
CA PHE A 91 -1.81 16.17 -7.68
C PHE A 91 -3.03 17.09 -7.74
N GLU A 92 -3.71 17.08 -8.87
CA GLU A 92 -5.00 17.75 -9.06
C GLU A 92 -6.00 16.76 -9.66
N GLY A 93 -7.29 16.94 -9.35
CA GLY A 93 -8.35 16.12 -9.91
C GLY A 93 -8.60 14.81 -9.16
N ARG A 94 -9.07 13.82 -9.89
CA ARG A 94 -9.54 12.53 -9.38
C ARG A 94 -8.39 11.60 -9.01
N ILE A 95 -8.63 10.75 -8.03
CA ILE A 95 -7.70 9.70 -7.59
C ILE A 95 -8.22 8.34 -8.06
N VAL A 96 -7.32 7.52 -8.59
CA VAL A 96 -7.56 6.11 -8.90
C VAL A 96 -6.62 5.23 -8.09
N GLU A 97 -7.14 4.16 -7.51
CA GLU A 97 -6.38 3.12 -6.84
C GLU A 97 -6.64 1.76 -7.51
N LEU A 98 -5.60 1.11 -8.01
CA LEU A 98 -5.68 -0.21 -8.61
C LEU A 98 -5.04 -1.24 -7.67
N GLY A 99 -5.83 -2.19 -7.18
CA GLY A 99 -5.44 -3.14 -6.13
C GLY A 99 -5.78 -2.63 -4.74
N ALA A 100 -6.99 -2.10 -4.57
CA ALA A 100 -7.44 -1.47 -3.31
C ALA A 100 -7.43 -2.43 -2.11
N GLY A 101 -7.54 -3.73 -2.35
CA GLY A 101 -7.57 -4.73 -1.30
C GLY A 101 -8.63 -4.43 -0.25
N ILE A 102 -8.23 -4.42 1.00
CA ILE A 102 -9.10 -4.13 2.16
C ILE A 102 -9.24 -2.64 2.48
N GLY A 103 -8.83 -1.74 1.58
CA GLY A 103 -9.00 -0.30 1.72
C GLY A 103 -8.00 0.39 2.65
N PHE A 104 -6.83 -0.18 2.88
CA PHE A 104 -5.81 0.41 3.75
C PHE A 104 -5.38 1.80 3.22
N TRP A 105 -5.01 1.88 1.95
CA TRP A 105 -4.63 3.14 1.30
C TRP A 105 -5.84 3.96 0.86
N THR A 106 -6.95 3.31 0.53
CA THR A 106 -8.18 3.98 0.09
C THR A 106 -8.68 5.00 1.10
N VAL A 107 -8.58 4.71 2.41
CA VAL A 107 -8.98 5.64 3.48
C VAL A 107 -8.13 6.92 3.45
N LEU A 108 -6.81 6.78 3.30
CA LEU A 108 -5.91 7.92 3.18
C LEU A 108 -6.23 8.75 1.92
N LEU A 109 -6.36 8.08 0.77
CA LEU A 109 -6.69 8.76 -0.48
C LEU A 109 -8.04 9.48 -0.42
N ALA A 110 -9.05 8.88 0.22
CA ALA A 110 -10.38 9.45 0.38
C ALA A 110 -10.40 10.71 1.28
N SER A 111 -9.39 10.92 2.13
CA SER A 111 -9.23 12.17 2.88
C SER A 111 -8.72 13.33 2.01
N ARG A 112 -8.18 13.03 0.83
CA ARG A 112 -7.54 13.98 -0.07
C ARG A 112 -8.38 14.36 -1.28
N GLY A 113 -9.39 13.56 -1.64
CA GLY A 113 -10.23 13.83 -2.81
C GLY A 113 -11.17 12.70 -3.17
N GLU A 114 -11.77 12.82 -4.36
CA GLU A 114 -12.63 11.79 -4.92
C GLU A 114 -11.82 10.59 -5.37
N VAL A 115 -12.12 9.41 -4.81
CA VAL A 115 -11.42 8.15 -5.08
C VAL A 115 -12.31 7.17 -5.80
N SER A 116 -11.77 6.60 -6.90
CA SER A 116 -12.27 5.37 -7.52
C SER A 116 -11.27 4.26 -7.27
N ALA A 117 -11.64 3.26 -6.47
CA ALA A 117 -10.78 2.18 -6.04
C ALA A 117 -11.24 0.84 -6.64
N TYR A 118 -10.32 0.09 -7.18
CA TYR A 118 -10.55 -1.12 -7.95
C TYR A 118 -9.83 -2.32 -7.34
N ASP A 119 -10.54 -3.44 -7.20
CA ASP A 119 -9.96 -4.73 -6.85
C ASP A 119 -10.76 -5.85 -7.54
N ALA A 120 -10.11 -6.96 -7.88
CA ALA A 120 -10.78 -8.09 -8.53
C ALA A 120 -11.66 -8.89 -7.55
N ARG A 121 -11.44 -8.74 -6.25
CA ARG A 121 -12.10 -9.52 -5.19
C ARG A 121 -13.16 -8.69 -4.46
N GLU A 122 -14.42 -9.09 -4.59
CA GLU A 122 -15.57 -8.43 -3.94
C GLU A 122 -15.52 -8.54 -2.39
N ASP A 123 -14.98 -9.63 -1.85
CA ASP A 123 -14.81 -9.81 -0.41
C ASP A 123 -13.82 -8.80 0.19
N ARG A 124 -12.73 -8.48 -0.53
CA ARG A 124 -11.80 -7.41 -0.15
C ARG A 124 -12.49 -6.04 -0.20
N LEU A 125 -13.23 -5.75 -1.26
CA LEU A 125 -13.98 -4.50 -1.39
C LEU A 125 -15.07 -4.36 -0.32
N THR A 126 -15.67 -5.47 0.11
CA THR A 126 -16.59 -5.46 1.25
C THR A 126 -15.88 -5.03 2.54
N ARG A 127 -14.67 -5.52 2.79
CA ARG A 127 -13.86 -5.08 3.92
C ARG A 127 -13.43 -3.61 3.77
N ALA A 128 -13.04 -3.19 2.55
CA ALA A 128 -12.71 -1.78 2.26
C ALA A 128 -13.88 -0.84 2.55
N ARG A 129 -15.11 -1.23 2.18
CA ARG A 129 -16.34 -0.47 2.48
C ARG A 129 -16.57 -0.32 3.99
N GLN A 130 -16.39 -1.40 4.75
CA GLN A 130 -16.49 -1.36 6.22
C GLN A 130 -15.44 -0.42 6.83
N ARG A 131 -14.20 -0.47 6.34
CA ARG A 131 -13.10 0.40 6.80
C ARG A 131 -13.39 1.87 6.50
N LEU A 132 -13.80 2.19 5.28
CA LEU A 132 -14.18 3.56 4.91
C LEU A 132 -15.29 4.09 5.82
N LEU A 133 -16.32 3.27 6.07
CA LEU A 133 -17.45 3.64 6.93
C LEU A 133 -16.99 3.91 8.37
N ALA A 134 -16.10 3.07 8.91
CA ALA A 134 -15.53 3.24 10.25
C ALA A 134 -14.73 4.55 10.41
N HIS A 135 -14.15 5.05 9.31
CA HIS A 135 -13.41 6.32 9.28
C HIS A 135 -14.27 7.52 8.80
N GLY A 136 -15.56 7.32 8.53
CA GLY A 136 -16.43 8.37 8.01
C GLY A 136 -16.08 8.83 6.59
N MET A 137 -15.35 8.01 5.84
CA MET A 137 -14.88 8.31 4.49
C MET A 137 -15.76 7.65 3.42
N LYS A 138 -15.65 8.14 2.19
CA LYS A 138 -16.37 7.60 1.02
C LYS A 138 -15.41 7.43 -0.15
N ALA A 139 -15.57 6.34 -0.90
CA ALA A 139 -14.91 6.10 -2.18
C ALA A 139 -15.84 5.28 -3.09
N HIS A 140 -15.63 5.36 -4.39
CA HIS A 140 -16.29 4.51 -5.36
C HIS A 140 -15.50 3.19 -5.48
N LEU A 141 -16.10 2.09 -5.02
CA LEU A 141 -15.47 0.77 -5.01
C LEU A 141 -16.00 -0.07 -6.18
N HIS A 142 -15.08 -0.55 -7.02
CA HIS A 142 -15.41 -1.25 -8.26
C HIS A 142 -14.79 -2.66 -8.27
N PRO A 143 -15.61 -3.73 -8.34
CA PRO A 143 -15.10 -5.08 -8.56
C PRO A 143 -14.67 -5.21 -10.04
N ARG A 144 -13.35 -5.32 -10.27
CA ARG A 144 -12.81 -5.37 -11.63
C ARG A 144 -11.44 -6.03 -11.70
N VAL A 145 -11.20 -6.76 -12.80
CA VAL A 145 -9.86 -7.26 -13.14
C VAL A 145 -8.95 -6.09 -13.52
N LEU A 146 -7.80 -5.99 -12.87
CA LEU A 146 -6.92 -4.80 -12.92
C LEU A 146 -6.18 -4.60 -14.25
N LEU A 147 -6.14 -5.63 -15.12
CA LEU A 147 -5.47 -5.58 -16.43
C LEU A 147 -6.36 -5.06 -17.56
N GLU A 148 -7.58 -4.65 -17.26
CA GLU A 148 -8.48 -4.05 -18.23
C GLU A 148 -8.25 -2.53 -18.30
N GLY A 149 -8.33 -1.99 -19.52
CA GLY A 149 -8.10 -0.56 -19.77
C GLY A 149 -9.06 0.38 -19.04
N ALA A 150 -8.74 1.65 -19.03
CA ALA A 150 -9.51 2.67 -18.34
C ALA A 150 -10.94 2.82 -18.87
N GLU A 151 -11.88 2.97 -17.97
CA GLU A 151 -13.22 3.47 -18.23
C GLU A 151 -13.47 4.70 -17.34
N GLY A 152 -13.93 5.77 -17.96
CA GLY A 152 -14.25 7.02 -17.27
C GLY A 152 -13.21 8.11 -17.45
N ALA A 153 -13.34 9.17 -16.65
CA ALA A 153 -12.45 10.33 -16.75
C ALA A 153 -11.04 9.96 -16.27
N PRO A 154 -9.99 10.48 -16.92
CA PRO A 154 -8.63 10.30 -16.48
C PRO A 154 -8.38 10.79 -15.05
N ALA A 155 -7.31 10.33 -14.43
CA ALA A 155 -6.96 10.63 -13.04
C ALA A 155 -5.74 11.56 -12.94
N GLY A 156 -5.76 12.46 -11.98
CA GLY A 156 -4.59 13.25 -11.62
C GLY A 156 -3.59 12.50 -10.76
N LEU A 157 -4.06 11.49 -10.00
CA LEU A 157 -3.23 10.57 -9.23
C LEU A 157 -3.72 9.13 -9.41
N LEU A 158 -2.79 8.22 -9.69
CA LEU A 158 -3.03 6.78 -9.69
C LEU A 158 -2.05 6.09 -8.73
N LEU A 159 -2.60 5.31 -7.79
CA LEU A 159 -1.83 4.49 -6.85
C LEU A 159 -1.87 3.01 -7.25
N LEU A 160 -0.70 2.37 -7.24
CA LEU A 160 -0.51 0.91 -7.34
C LEU A 160 0.12 0.39 -6.05
N PRO A 161 -0.66 -0.08 -5.06
CA PRO A 161 -0.09 -0.60 -3.82
C PRO A 161 0.14 -2.11 -3.92
N PHE A 162 1.38 -2.57 -3.72
CA PHE A 162 1.76 -3.98 -3.62
C PHE A 162 1.30 -4.87 -4.79
N LEU A 163 1.20 -4.30 -5.97
CA LEU A 163 0.68 -5.01 -7.14
C LEU A 163 1.80 -5.52 -8.06
N LEU A 164 2.78 -4.69 -8.36
CA LEU A 164 3.76 -5.02 -9.40
C LEU A 164 4.73 -6.12 -8.98
N SER A 165 5.08 -6.22 -7.71
CA SER A 165 5.93 -7.29 -7.17
C SER A 165 5.30 -8.68 -7.27
N GLN A 166 3.97 -8.76 -7.37
CA GLN A 166 3.22 -10.00 -7.50
C GLN A 166 3.09 -10.49 -8.96
N LEU A 167 3.44 -9.62 -9.93
CA LEU A 167 3.28 -9.90 -11.35
C LEU A 167 4.60 -10.39 -11.98
N ALA A 168 4.51 -11.37 -12.88
CA ALA A 168 5.59 -11.69 -13.80
C ALA A 168 5.88 -10.51 -14.75
N ALA A 169 7.00 -10.56 -15.50
CA ALA A 169 7.47 -9.42 -16.30
C ALA A 169 6.46 -8.93 -17.33
N GLU A 170 5.83 -9.82 -18.09
CA GLU A 170 4.85 -9.44 -19.13
C GLU A 170 3.56 -8.82 -18.53
N PRO A 171 2.85 -9.46 -17.58
CA PRO A 171 1.72 -8.83 -16.92
C PRO A 171 2.08 -7.51 -16.23
N ARG A 172 3.28 -7.38 -15.68
CA ARG A 172 3.77 -6.13 -15.06
C ARG A 172 3.87 -5.00 -16.07
N ALA A 173 4.48 -5.27 -17.24
CA ALA A 173 4.57 -4.28 -18.31
C ALA A 173 3.17 -3.84 -18.79
N ARG A 174 2.25 -4.80 -18.96
CA ARG A 174 0.86 -4.51 -19.31
C ARG A 174 0.15 -3.68 -18.22
N GLN A 175 0.40 -3.96 -16.95
CA GLN A 175 -0.17 -3.18 -15.84
C GLN A 175 0.30 -1.72 -15.87
N VAL A 176 1.56 -1.47 -16.22
CA VAL A 176 2.10 -0.11 -16.41
C VAL A 176 1.41 0.59 -17.59
N GLU A 177 1.14 -0.10 -18.68
CA GLU A 177 0.38 0.45 -19.82
C GLU A 177 -1.05 0.81 -19.44
N VAL A 178 -1.72 -0.08 -18.71
CA VAL A 178 -3.04 0.17 -18.16
C VAL A 178 -3.02 1.37 -17.22
N ALA A 179 -2.09 1.43 -16.28
CA ALA A 179 -1.94 2.56 -15.36
C ALA A 179 -1.75 3.89 -16.11
N HIS A 180 -0.91 3.91 -17.16
CA HIS A 180 -0.73 5.09 -17.99
C HIS A 180 -2.03 5.52 -18.68
N SER A 181 -2.84 4.58 -19.17
CA SER A 181 -4.11 4.89 -19.85
C SER A 181 -5.19 5.49 -18.91
N TRP A 182 -5.02 5.36 -17.60
CA TRP A 182 -5.92 5.92 -16.59
C TRP A 182 -5.53 7.34 -16.15
N LEU A 183 -4.35 7.83 -16.54
CA LEU A 183 -3.84 9.12 -16.10
C LEU A 183 -4.10 10.22 -17.13
N ASP A 184 -4.35 11.43 -16.63
CA ASP A 184 -4.24 12.63 -17.42
C ASP A 184 -2.79 12.83 -17.89
N LYS A 185 -2.61 13.59 -18.97
CA LYS A 185 -1.27 14.07 -19.32
C LYS A 185 -0.70 14.92 -18.18
N GLY A 186 0.45 14.53 -17.68
CA GLY A 186 1.05 15.13 -16.48
C GLY A 186 0.46 14.59 -15.17
N GLY A 187 -0.52 13.69 -15.22
CA GLY A 187 -1.03 12.97 -14.06
C GLY A 187 0.06 12.11 -13.41
N ARG A 188 -0.07 11.87 -12.13
CA ARG A 188 0.96 11.24 -11.29
C ARG A 188 0.68 9.76 -11.08
N LEU A 189 1.67 8.93 -11.37
CA LEU A 189 1.73 7.54 -10.95
C LEU A 189 2.48 7.45 -9.62
N ALA A 190 1.88 6.84 -8.63
CA ALA A 190 2.50 6.48 -7.36
C ALA A 190 2.49 4.95 -7.20
N ILE A 191 3.62 4.37 -6.85
CA ILE A 191 3.76 2.93 -6.59
C ILE A 191 4.36 2.76 -5.21
N ILE A 192 3.73 1.94 -4.38
CA ILE A 192 4.24 1.45 -3.11
C ILE A 192 4.33 -0.06 -3.24
N ASP A 193 5.53 -0.61 -3.23
CA ASP A 193 5.68 -2.05 -3.47
C ASP A 193 6.77 -2.68 -2.59
N LEU A 194 6.85 -4.02 -2.62
CA LEU A 194 7.86 -4.74 -1.86
C LEU A 194 9.23 -4.59 -2.51
N ALA A 195 10.22 -4.27 -1.70
CA ALA A 195 11.61 -4.23 -2.13
C ALA A 195 12.13 -5.64 -2.42
N PRO A 196 12.77 -5.88 -3.57
CA PRO A 196 13.54 -7.10 -3.77
C PRO A 196 14.64 -7.25 -2.70
N PRO A 197 14.99 -8.48 -2.32
CA PRO A 197 16.07 -8.69 -1.36
C PRO A 197 17.40 -8.14 -1.91
N ASN A 198 18.15 -7.44 -1.06
CA ASN A 198 19.46 -6.85 -1.39
C ASN A 198 19.43 -5.84 -2.56
N LEU A 199 18.33 -5.13 -2.70
CA LEU A 199 18.19 -4.08 -3.70
C LEU A 199 19.13 -2.92 -3.38
N ASP A 200 20.00 -2.56 -4.31
CA ASP A 200 20.74 -1.31 -4.25
C ASP A 200 20.00 -0.20 -5.01
N PRO A 201 20.18 1.07 -4.60
CA PRO A 201 19.44 2.20 -5.21
C PRO A 201 19.68 2.37 -6.71
N ALA A 202 20.87 2.11 -7.22
CA ALA A 202 21.19 2.27 -8.64
C ALA A 202 20.47 1.22 -9.50
N THR A 203 20.45 -0.03 -9.04
CA THR A 203 19.68 -1.11 -9.68
C THR A 203 18.19 -0.81 -9.67
N LEU A 204 17.65 -0.25 -8.57
CA LEU A 204 16.26 0.18 -8.49
C LEU A 204 15.95 1.27 -9.52
N GLU A 205 16.76 2.31 -9.59
CA GLU A 205 16.60 3.42 -10.51
C GLU A 205 16.61 2.94 -11.96
N GLN A 206 17.57 2.10 -12.32
CA GLN A 206 17.66 1.51 -13.66
C GLN A 206 16.42 0.68 -14.01
N ALA A 207 16.03 -0.28 -13.15
CA ALA A 207 14.88 -1.14 -13.37
C ALA A 207 13.58 -0.35 -13.48
N THR A 208 13.42 0.70 -12.67
CA THR A 208 12.27 1.59 -12.71
C THR A 208 12.23 2.39 -13.99
N SER A 209 13.38 2.93 -14.42
CA SER A 209 13.51 3.69 -15.68
C SER A 209 13.23 2.81 -16.89
N GLU A 210 13.70 1.58 -16.92
CA GLU A 210 13.39 0.61 -17.98
C GLU A 210 11.89 0.29 -18.03
N MET A 211 11.25 0.11 -16.87
CA MET A 211 9.83 -0.21 -16.77
C MET A 211 8.92 0.95 -17.18
N LEU A 212 9.25 2.18 -16.80
CA LEU A 212 8.37 3.34 -16.94
C LEU A 212 8.79 4.31 -18.08
N GLY A 213 10.05 4.31 -18.45
CA GLY A 213 10.68 5.40 -19.21
C GLY A 213 10.05 5.77 -20.56
N ALA A 214 9.37 4.84 -21.24
CA ALA A 214 8.70 5.12 -22.51
C ALA A 214 7.45 6.00 -22.34
N LYS A 215 6.73 5.86 -21.22
CA LYS A 215 5.41 6.46 -20.96
C LYS A 215 5.42 7.55 -19.91
N PHE A 216 6.44 7.57 -19.07
CA PHE A 216 6.54 8.48 -17.94
C PHE A 216 7.78 9.34 -17.99
N SER A 217 7.74 10.46 -17.27
CA SER A 217 8.84 11.40 -17.07
C SER A 217 8.97 11.74 -15.59
N GLY A 218 10.06 12.41 -15.21
CA GLY A 218 10.27 12.80 -13.81
C GLY A 218 10.28 11.61 -12.84
N ILE A 219 10.71 10.44 -13.32
CA ILE A 219 10.72 9.18 -12.57
C ILE A 219 11.67 9.33 -11.38
N ARG A 220 11.16 9.03 -10.19
CA ARG A 220 11.92 8.95 -8.95
C ARG A 220 11.59 7.62 -8.27
N SER A 221 12.61 6.95 -7.80
CA SER A 221 12.46 5.71 -7.06
C SER A 221 13.40 5.71 -5.86
N GLU A 222 12.90 5.26 -4.72
CA GLU A 222 13.68 5.17 -3.50
C GLU A 222 13.32 3.92 -2.68
N PRO A 223 14.31 3.22 -2.11
CA PRO A 223 14.04 2.19 -1.13
C PRO A 223 13.61 2.84 0.19
N LEU A 224 12.53 2.38 0.77
CA LEU A 224 12.04 2.83 2.06
C LEU A 224 12.34 1.77 3.13
N GLY A 225 13.55 1.80 3.67
CA GLY A 225 14.02 0.85 4.66
C GLY A 225 14.39 -0.51 4.03
N ARG A 226 13.83 -1.61 4.56
CA ARG A 226 14.20 -2.98 4.15
C ARG A 226 13.13 -3.67 3.31
N HIS A 227 11.90 -3.21 3.38
CA HIS A 227 10.76 -3.95 2.88
C HIS A 227 10.04 -3.24 1.72
N LEU A 228 10.11 -1.92 1.63
CA LEU A 228 9.35 -1.14 0.69
C LEU A 228 10.23 -0.39 -0.32
N VAL A 229 9.66 -0.19 -1.50
CA VAL A 229 10.12 0.78 -2.49
C VAL A 229 8.99 1.73 -2.81
N LEU A 230 9.33 3.00 -3.00
CA LEU A 230 8.44 4.06 -3.43
C LEU A 230 8.85 4.53 -4.82
N ILE A 231 7.89 4.65 -5.72
CA ILE A 231 8.13 5.15 -7.08
C ILE A 231 7.09 6.21 -7.40
N ASP A 232 7.56 7.30 -7.96
CA ASP A 232 6.77 8.46 -8.39
C ASP A 232 7.17 8.84 -9.82
N ALA A 233 6.18 9.07 -10.68
CA ALA A 233 6.41 9.43 -12.07
C ALA A 233 5.24 10.25 -12.64
N LEU A 234 5.49 11.02 -13.70
CA LEU A 234 4.49 11.83 -14.39
C LEU A 234 4.18 11.24 -15.78
N ALA A 235 2.90 11.03 -16.09
CA ALA A 235 2.45 10.58 -17.40
C ALA A 235 2.81 11.61 -18.51
N ARG A 236 3.28 11.12 -19.66
CA ARG A 236 3.66 11.98 -20.81
C ARG A 236 2.49 12.34 -21.72
#